data_5c9a514405cf1b0e195ad5f8d7a17d11
#
_entry.id   5c9a514405cf1b0e195ad5f8d7a17d11
#
_cell.length_a   1.000
_cell.length_b   1.000
_cell.length_c   1.000
_cell.angle_alpha   90.00
_cell.angle_beta   90.00
_cell.angle_gamma   90.00
#
_symmetry.space_group_name_H-M   'P 1'
#
loop_
_entity.id
_entity.type
_entity.pdbx_description
1 polymer ?
#
loop_
_entity_poly.entity_id
_entity_poly.type
_entity_poly.pdbx_seq_one_letter_code
_entity_poly.pdbx_strand_id
1 'polypeptide(L)'
;KLAGGVAVIKVGGATEVAVKERKDRVEDALNSTRAAVEEGVVAGGGCALLYASQDLDKVKFKGSDQKAGVDIIKKALEAPIRQIVANAGVDGSVVVGKLLEGKKTSQGYDAQNEEYCDMFAKGIIDPTKVVRTALQDAASIAGLLITTEAMVADKPEEKDSGPAMPPGGMGGMGGMGGMGM
;
A
#
# COMPACT_ATOMS: atom_id res chain seq x y z
N LYS A 1 -36.58 13.36 4.45
CA LYS A 1 -35.23 13.34 5.07
C LYS A 1 -35.17 12.18 6.00
N LEU A 2 -34.56 11.10 5.59
CA LEU A 2 -34.30 9.94 6.42
C LEU A 2 -33.15 10.32 7.36
N ALA A 3 -33.44 10.41 8.64
CA ALA A 3 -32.41 10.40 9.65
C ALA A 3 -31.73 9.01 9.54
N GLY A 4 -30.45 9.00 9.28
CA GLY A 4 -29.70 7.75 9.15
C GLY A 4 -29.79 6.96 10.45
N GLY A 5 -30.12 5.69 10.35
CA GLY A 5 -29.99 4.76 11.46
C GLY A 5 -28.53 4.49 11.80
N VAL A 6 -28.27 3.92 12.97
CA VAL A 6 -26.95 3.41 13.36
C VAL A 6 -26.89 1.93 13.05
N ALA A 7 -25.93 1.52 12.22
CA ALA A 7 -25.61 0.12 12.00
C ALA A 7 -24.41 -0.29 12.88
N VAL A 8 -24.55 -1.40 13.58
CA VAL A 8 -23.47 -1.95 14.43
C VAL A 8 -22.98 -3.26 13.84
N ILE A 9 -21.71 -3.28 13.41
CA ILE A 9 -21.04 -4.47 12.92
C ILE A 9 -20.24 -5.07 14.07
N LYS A 10 -20.65 -6.25 14.54
CA LYS A 10 -19.95 -6.99 15.60
C LYS A 10 -18.90 -7.89 14.95
N VAL A 11 -17.65 -7.71 15.32
CA VAL A 11 -16.54 -8.55 14.88
C VAL A 11 -16.02 -9.40 16.01
N GLY A 12 -15.56 -10.62 15.71
CA GLY A 12 -15.00 -11.55 16.67
C GLY A 12 -13.85 -12.34 16.07
N GLY A 13 -13.07 -13.01 16.90
CA GLY A 13 -11.94 -13.85 16.50
C GLY A 13 -11.47 -14.73 17.65
N ALA A 14 -10.62 -15.70 17.35
CA ALA A 14 -10.07 -16.62 18.35
C ALA A 14 -9.05 -15.96 19.29
N THR A 15 -8.43 -14.87 18.85
CA THR A 15 -7.44 -14.12 19.64
C THR A 15 -7.72 -12.62 19.55
N GLU A 16 -7.20 -11.84 20.48
CA GLU A 16 -7.31 -10.37 20.47
C GLU A 16 -6.70 -9.77 19.21
N VAL A 17 -5.56 -10.27 18.75
CA VAL A 17 -4.90 -9.84 17.51
C VAL A 17 -5.81 -10.10 16.31
N ALA A 18 -6.44 -11.27 16.22
CA ALA A 18 -7.36 -11.60 15.14
C ALA A 18 -8.61 -10.71 15.13
N VAL A 19 -9.11 -10.32 16.31
CA VAL A 19 -10.25 -9.39 16.43
C VAL A 19 -9.85 -8.01 15.95
N LYS A 20 -8.67 -7.51 16.36
CA LYS A 20 -8.16 -6.22 15.95
C LYS A 20 -7.95 -6.15 14.43
N GLU A 21 -7.26 -7.14 13.87
CA GLU A 21 -7.04 -7.23 12.41
C GLU A 21 -8.36 -7.22 11.63
N ARG A 22 -9.34 -7.99 12.08
CA ARG A 22 -10.67 -8.02 11.43
C ARG A 22 -11.41 -6.70 11.58
N LYS A 23 -11.31 -6.03 12.73
CA LYS A 23 -11.88 -4.70 12.93
C LYS A 23 -11.25 -3.68 11.96
N ASP A 24 -9.93 -3.66 11.86
CA ASP A 24 -9.20 -2.74 10.99
C ASP A 24 -9.61 -2.96 9.52
N ARG A 25 -9.76 -4.21 9.10
CA ARG A 25 -10.23 -4.57 7.74
C ARG A 25 -11.65 -4.11 7.45
N VAL A 26 -12.56 -4.20 8.44
CA VAL A 26 -13.94 -3.68 8.32
C VAL A 26 -13.95 -2.16 8.24
N GLU A 27 -13.11 -1.49 9.02
CA GLU A 27 -12.98 -0.04 9.00
C GLU A 27 -12.43 0.47 7.66
N ASP A 28 -11.43 -0.19 7.12
CA ASP A 28 -10.90 0.05 5.77
C ASP A 28 -11.98 -0.11 4.69
N ALA A 29 -12.74 -1.20 4.75
CA ALA A 29 -13.85 -1.43 3.82
C ALA A 29 -14.92 -0.34 3.89
N LEU A 30 -15.22 0.16 5.10
CA LEU A 30 -16.17 1.26 5.31
C LEU A 30 -15.65 2.56 4.68
N ASN A 31 -14.39 2.90 4.91
CA ASN A 31 -13.76 4.11 4.37
C ASN A 31 -13.68 4.04 2.84
N SER A 32 -13.29 2.90 2.28
CA SER A 32 -13.28 2.65 0.84
C SER A 32 -14.66 2.79 0.21
N THR A 33 -15.69 2.26 0.89
CA THR A 33 -17.09 2.38 0.42
C THR A 33 -17.56 3.84 0.41
N ARG A 34 -17.23 4.61 1.45
CA ARG A 34 -17.55 6.07 1.50
C ARG A 34 -16.86 6.81 0.36
N ALA A 35 -15.58 6.57 0.15
CA ALA A 35 -14.83 7.18 -0.95
C ALA A 35 -15.42 6.81 -2.33
N ALA A 36 -15.88 5.58 -2.50
CA ALA A 36 -16.52 5.11 -3.71
C ALA A 36 -17.89 5.78 -3.96
N VAL A 37 -18.65 6.06 -2.91
CA VAL A 37 -19.92 6.80 -3.02
C VAL A 37 -19.68 8.25 -3.44
N GLU A 38 -18.57 8.86 -3.02
CA GLU A 38 -18.27 10.26 -3.32
C GLU A 38 -17.81 10.46 -4.78
N GLU A 39 -16.92 9.63 -5.31
CA GLU A 39 -16.29 9.85 -6.63
C GLU A 39 -16.39 8.63 -7.56
N GLY A 40 -17.13 7.60 -7.19
CA GLY A 40 -17.25 6.39 -7.99
C GLY A 40 -16.07 5.45 -7.86
N VAL A 41 -16.01 4.48 -8.76
CA VAL A 41 -14.99 3.42 -8.78
C VAL A 41 -14.30 3.34 -10.13
N VAL A 42 -13.07 2.86 -10.11
CA VAL A 42 -12.23 2.58 -11.28
C VAL A 42 -11.77 1.12 -11.28
N ALA A 43 -11.21 0.65 -12.38
CA ALA A 43 -10.59 -0.67 -12.44
C ALA A 43 -9.44 -0.75 -11.41
N GLY A 44 -9.48 -1.76 -10.56
CA GLY A 44 -8.50 -1.98 -9.51
C GLY A 44 -7.19 -2.62 -10.01
N GLY A 45 -6.40 -3.13 -9.06
CA GLY A 45 -5.15 -3.81 -9.42
C GLY A 45 -4.10 -2.92 -10.07
N GLY A 46 -4.15 -1.61 -9.85
CA GLY A 46 -3.24 -0.64 -10.47
C GLY A 46 -3.56 -0.30 -11.93
N CYS A 47 -4.63 -0.88 -12.50
CA CYS A 47 -4.98 -0.70 -13.92
C CYS A 47 -5.40 0.74 -14.24
N ALA A 48 -6.11 1.42 -13.32
CA ALA A 48 -6.54 2.80 -13.55
C ALA A 48 -5.37 3.75 -13.83
N LEU A 49 -4.29 3.66 -13.04
CA LEU A 49 -3.09 4.48 -13.24
C LEU A 49 -2.33 4.08 -14.51
N LEU A 50 -2.27 2.78 -14.83
CA LEU A 50 -1.67 2.29 -16.05
C LEU A 50 -2.36 2.88 -17.29
N TYR A 51 -3.69 2.87 -17.34
CA TYR A 51 -4.41 3.45 -18.47
C TYR A 51 -4.35 4.97 -18.50
N ALA A 52 -4.37 5.64 -17.34
CA ALA A 52 -4.16 7.08 -17.25
C ALA A 52 -2.79 7.51 -17.79
N SER A 53 -1.77 6.65 -17.73
CA SER A 53 -0.45 6.96 -18.27
C SER A 53 -0.46 7.22 -19.78
N GLN A 54 -1.41 6.68 -20.53
CA GLN A 54 -1.56 6.90 -21.97
C GLN A 54 -1.99 8.35 -22.28
N ASP A 55 -2.68 9.03 -21.38
CA ASP A 55 -3.08 10.42 -21.56
C ASP A 55 -1.88 11.37 -21.49
N LEU A 56 -0.77 10.95 -20.90
CA LEU A 56 0.47 11.73 -20.87
C LEU A 56 1.07 11.93 -22.26
N ASP A 57 0.77 11.08 -23.24
CA ASP A 57 1.20 11.24 -24.62
C ASP A 57 0.57 12.47 -25.30
N LYS A 58 -0.53 13.00 -24.73
CA LYS A 58 -1.21 14.23 -25.19
C LYS A 58 -0.64 15.50 -24.56
N VAL A 59 0.21 15.38 -23.55
CA VAL A 59 0.81 16.52 -22.85
C VAL A 59 1.82 17.21 -23.76
N LYS A 60 1.61 18.50 -24.00
CA LYS A 60 2.56 19.33 -24.74
C LYS A 60 3.69 19.78 -23.83
N PHE A 61 4.91 19.57 -24.23
CA PHE A 61 6.11 19.98 -23.49
C PHE A 61 7.04 20.81 -24.37
N LYS A 62 7.83 21.67 -23.71
CA LYS A 62 8.85 22.50 -24.37
C LYS A 62 10.23 22.00 -23.93
N GLY A 63 10.96 21.36 -24.86
CA GLY A 63 12.33 20.91 -24.60
C GLY A 63 12.45 19.50 -23.99
N SER A 64 13.68 19.04 -23.90
CA SER A 64 14.05 17.69 -23.46
C SER A 64 13.75 17.44 -21.99
N ASP A 65 13.94 18.45 -21.15
CA ASP A 65 13.83 18.30 -19.69
C ASP A 65 12.38 18.08 -19.27
N GLN A 66 11.43 18.82 -19.85
CA GLN A 66 10.02 18.59 -19.61
C GLN A 66 9.58 17.23 -20.14
N LYS A 67 10.13 16.78 -21.26
CA LYS A 67 9.90 15.44 -21.78
C LYS A 67 10.37 14.38 -20.78
N ALA A 68 11.59 14.53 -20.25
CA ALA A 68 12.13 13.62 -19.25
C ALA A 68 11.22 13.54 -18.00
N GLY A 69 10.67 14.67 -17.54
CA GLY A 69 9.70 14.70 -16.44
C GLY A 69 8.42 13.93 -16.76
N VAL A 70 7.87 14.08 -17.97
CA VAL A 70 6.69 13.31 -18.41
C VAL A 70 7.00 11.82 -18.46
N ASP A 71 8.16 11.43 -19.00
CA ASP A 71 8.59 10.03 -19.09
C ASP A 71 8.79 9.40 -17.68
N ILE A 72 9.30 10.17 -16.71
CA ILE A 72 9.40 9.73 -15.31
C ILE A 72 8.02 9.45 -14.72
N ILE A 73 7.07 10.37 -14.87
CA ILE A 73 5.71 10.18 -14.37
C ILE A 73 5.03 8.98 -15.04
N LYS A 74 5.18 8.85 -16.36
CA LYS A 74 4.63 7.71 -17.11
C LYS A 74 5.12 6.38 -16.54
N LYS A 75 6.41 6.28 -16.27
CA LYS A 75 7.01 5.09 -15.66
C LYS A 75 6.55 4.87 -14.20
N ALA A 76 6.38 5.93 -13.44
CA ALA A 76 5.90 5.85 -12.07
C ALA A 76 4.45 5.33 -11.98
N LEU A 77 3.59 5.69 -12.92
CA LEU A 77 2.20 5.21 -12.98
C LEU A 77 2.06 3.71 -13.26
N GLU A 78 3.10 3.07 -13.79
CA GLU A 78 3.15 1.62 -13.96
C GLU A 78 3.54 0.88 -12.66
N ALA A 79 4.16 1.57 -11.70
CA ALA A 79 4.71 0.93 -10.51
C ALA A 79 3.70 0.14 -9.68
N PRO A 80 2.46 0.62 -9.44
CA PRO A 80 1.48 -0.12 -8.65
C PRO A 80 1.13 -1.48 -9.24
N ILE A 81 0.79 -1.54 -10.51
CA ILE A 81 0.46 -2.82 -11.16
C ILE A 81 1.67 -3.75 -11.24
N ARG A 82 2.87 -3.21 -11.52
CA ARG A 82 4.09 -4.00 -11.54
C ARG A 82 4.37 -4.64 -10.19
N GLN A 83 4.16 -3.89 -9.10
CA GLN A 83 4.37 -4.41 -7.75
C GLN A 83 3.35 -5.49 -7.38
N ILE A 84 2.07 -5.30 -7.71
CA ILE A 84 1.02 -6.30 -7.48
C ILE A 84 1.36 -7.61 -8.19
N VAL A 85 1.74 -7.52 -9.47
CA VAL A 85 2.09 -8.68 -10.28
C VAL A 85 3.37 -9.36 -9.78
N ALA A 86 4.38 -8.58 -9.40
CA ALA A 86 5.62 -9.11 -8.82
C ALA A 86 5.37 -9.85 -7.49
N ASN A 87 4.45 -9.35 -6.66
CA ASN A 87 4.06 -10.03 -5.41
C ASN A 87 3.38 -11.38 -5.67
N ALA A 88 2.76 -11.55 -6.84
CA ALA A 88 2.21 -12.83 -7.30
C ALA A 88 3.27 -13.73 -7.98
N GLY A 89 4.53 -13.30 -8.07
CA GLY A 89 5.62 -14.07 -8.68
C GLY A 89 5.68 -13.99 -10.21
N VAL A 90 4.93 -13.08 -10.83
CA VAL A 90 4.87 -12.91 -12.29
C VAL A 90 5.65 -11.67 -12.73
N ASP A 91 6.20 -11.68 -13.95
CA ASP A 91 6.90 -10.52 -14.50
C ASP A 91 5.90 -9.41 -14.86
N GLY A 92 5.98 -8.30 -14.13
CA GLY A 92 5.14 -7.13 -14.34
C GLY A 92 5.30 -6.49 -15.72
N SER A 93 6.44 -6.64 -16.38
CA SER A 93 6.68 -6.07 -17.71
C SER A 93 5.83 -6.75 -18.78
N VAL A 94 5.68 -8.07 -18.68
CA VAL A 94 4.84 -8.86 -19.59
C VAL A 94 3.36 -8.48 -19.43
N VAL A 95 2.90 -8.37 -18.18
CA VAL A 95 1.51 -8.02 -17.90
C VAL A 95 1.18 -6.61 -18.37
N VAL A 96 2.04 -5.63 -18.04
CA VAL A 96 1.87 -4.23 -18.47
C VAL A 96 1.87 -4.13 -19.99
N GLY A 97 2.82 -4.76 -20.68
CA GLY A 97 2.87 -4.76 -22.14
C GLY A 97 1.57 -5.29 -22.77
N LYS A 98 1.09 -6.44 -22.30
CA LYS A 98 -0.14 -7.06 -22.81
C LYS A 98 -1.39 -6.22 -22.55
N LEU A 99 -1.47 -5.54 -21.40
CA LEU A 99 -2.61 -4.67 -21.08
C LEU A 99 -2.60 -3.40 -21.93
N LEU A 100 -1.43 -2.82 -22.21
CA LEU A 100 -1.29 -1.62 -23.04
C LEU A 100 -1.58 -1.90 -24.53
N GLU A 101 -1.38 -3.12 -25.01
CA GLU A 101 -1.80 -3.54 -26.37
C GLU A 101 -3.33 -3.60 -26.49
N GLY A 102 -4.02 -3.85 -25.38
CA GLY A 102 -5.48 -3.88 -25.32
C GLY A 102 -6.09 -2.48 -25.43
N LYS A 103 -7.30 -2.41 -26.04
CA LYS A 103 -8.02 -1.14 -26.18
C LYS A 103 -9.08 -0.92 -25.09
N LYS A 104 -9.24 -1.87 -24.18
CA LYS A 104 -10.29 -1.84 -23.15
C LYS A 104 -9.71 -1.47 -21.81
N THR A 105 -10.09 -0.31 -21.29
CA THR A 105 -9.65 0.20 -19.99
C THR A 105 -10.27 -0.54 -18.78
N SER A 106 -11.24 -1.42 -19.03
CA SER A 106 -11.80 -2.31 -18.00
C SER A 106 -11.00 -3.60 -17.81
N GLN A 107 -10.11 -3.94 -18.74
CA GLN A 107 -9.28 -5.12 -18.62
C GLN A 107 -8.16 -4.91 -17.60
N GLY A 108 -7.81 -5.99 -16.89
CA GLY A 108 -6.73 -6.02 -15.94
C GLY A 108 -6.20 -7.43 -15.76
N TYR A 109 -5.33 -7.58 -14.77
CA TYR A 109 -4.75 -8.85 -14.38
C TYR A 109 -5.18 -9.20 -12.96
N ASP A 110 -5.93 -10.29 -12.82
CA ASP A 110 -6.28 -10.88 -11.53
C ASP A 110 -5.06 -11.67 -11.03
N ALA A 111 -4.31 -11.08 -10.11
CA ALA A 111 -3.09 -11.66 -9.57
C ALA A 111 -3.35 -12.89 -8.68
N GLN A 112 -4.56 -13.04 -8.15
CA GLN A 112 -4.93 -14.19 -7.33
C GLN A 112 -5.14 -15.45 -8.18
N ASN A 113 -5.79 -15.29 -9.35
CA ASN A 113 -6.11 -16.40 -10.27
C ASN A 113 -5.17 -16.44 -11.48
N GLU A 114 -4.22 -15.54 -11.57
CA GLU A 114 -3.22 -15.42 -12.66
C GLU A 114 -3.86 -15.32 -14.04
N GLU A 115 -4.96 -14.59 -14.16
CA GLU A 115 -5.72 -14.45 -15.42
C GLU A 115 -5.98 -13.00 -15.82
N TYR A 116 -6.11 -12.76 -17.13
CA TYR A 116 -6.57 -11.49 -17.67
C TYR A 116 -8.09 -11.47 -17.72
N CYS A 117 -8.69 -10.48 -17.08
CA CYS A 117 -10.15 -10.41 -16.96
C CYS A 117 -10.69 -8.98 -17.02
N ASP A 118 -12.01 -8.84 -17.12
CA ASP A 118 -12.68 -7.57 -16.88
C ASP A 118 -12.76 -7.32 -15.36
N MET A 119 -12.08 -6.26 -14.90
CA MET A 119 -11.93 -5.94 -13.49
C MET A 119 -13.27 -5.61 -12.82
N PHE A 120 -14.15 -4.91 -13.54
CA PHE A 120 -15.48 -4.59 -13.01
C PHE A 120 -16.37 -5.84 -12.87
N ALA A 121 -16.33 -6.73 -13.86
CA ALA A 121 -17.08 -7.97 -13.81
C ALA A 121 -16.61 -8.91 -12.69
N LYS A 122 -15.32 -8.87 -12.36
CA LYS A 122 -14.73 -9.65 -11.27
C LYS A 122 -14.84 -8.96 -9.90
N GLY A 123 -15.31 -7.70 -9.85
CA GLY A 123 -15.38 -6.93 -8.61
C GLY A 123 -14.02 -6.46 -8.08
N ILE A 124 -12.99 -6.46 -8.92
CA ILE A 124 -11.66 -5.94 -8.58
C ILE A 124 -11.65 -4.45 -8.94
N ILE A 125 -12.08 -3.65 -7.99
CA ILE A 125 -12.33 -2.21 -8.18
C ILE A 125 -11.68 -1.41 -7.06
N ASP A 126 -11.25 -0.18 -7.37
CA ASP A 126 -10.71 0.78 -6.43
C ASP A 126 -11.58 2.03 -6.38
N PRO A 127 -11.72 2.70 -5.22
CA PRO A 127 -12.39 4.00 -5.15
C PRO A 127 -11.57 5.06 -5.91
N THR A 128 -12.19 5.78 -6.81
CA THR A 128 -11.53 6.84 -7.61
C THR A 128 -10.85 7.87 -6.74
N LYS A 129 -11.53 8.31 -5.67
CA LYS A 129 -10.99 9.29 -4.71
C LYS A 129 -9.67 8.85 -4.10
N VAL A 130 -9.56 7.58 -3.71
CA VAL A 130 -8.34 7.03 -3.10
C VAL A 130 -7.18 7.04 -4.10
N VAL A 131 -7.40 6.53 -5.31
CA VAL A 131 -6.37 6.47 -6.36
C VAL A 131 -5.90 7.88 -6.74
N ARG A 132 -6.84 8.82 -6.92
CA ARG A 132 -6.56 10.21 -7.27
C ARG A 132 -5.78 10.93 -6.17
N THR A 133 -6.22 10.81 -4.92
CA THR A 133 -5.56 11.48 -3.78
C THR A 133 -4.16 10.92 -3.55
N ALA A 134 -4.00 9.60 -3.61
CA ALA A 134 -2.68 8.96 -3.48
C ALA A 134 -1.70 9.47 -4.55
N LEU A 135 -2.13 9.59 -5.80
CA LEU A 135 -1.30 10.14 -6.87
C LEU A 135 -0.95 11.62 -6.63
N GLN A 136 -1.93 12.42 -6.22
CA GLN A 136 -1.75 13.85 -5.97
C GLN A 136 -0.78 14.10 -4.82
N ASP A 137 -0.92 13.38 -3.72
CA ASP A 137 -0.05 13.51 -2.55
C ASP A 137 1.37 13.02 -2.86
N ALA A 138 1.50 11.89 -3.56
CA ALA A 138 2.80 11.39 -4.02
C ALA A 138 3.51 12.39 -4.93
N ALA A 139 2.80 12.99 -5.88
CA ALA A 139 3.36 13.99 -6.77
C ALA A 139 3.78 15.27 -6.02
N SER A 140 3.00 15.70 -5.02
CA SER A 140 3.32 16.84 -4.18
C SER A 140 4.62 16.62 -3.41
N ILE A 141 4.76 15.48 -2.74
CA ILE A 141 5.97 15.15 -1.97
C ILE A 141 7.18 14.96 -2.90
N ALA A 142 7.02 14.26 -4.01
CA ALA A 142 8.09 14.09 -4.99
C ALA A 142 8.57 15.45 -5.54
N GLY A 143 7.65 16.36 -5.84
CA GLY A 143 7.96 17.72 -6.29
C GLY A 143 8.78 18.51 -5.25
N LEU A 144 8.42 18.41 -3.98
CA LEU A 144 9.19 19.01 -2.88
C LEU A 144 10.60 18.41 -2.78
N LEU A 145 10.72 17.09 -2.84
CA LEU A 145 12.02 16.41 -2.76
C LEU A 145 12.95 16.80 -3.92
N ILE A 146 12.42 16.87 -5.15
CA ILE A 146 13.22 17.22 -6.34
C ILE A 146 13.74 18.66 -6.26
N THR A 147 13.00 19.58 -5.62
CA THR A 147 13.38 20.99 -5.49
C THR A 147 14.20 21.27 -4.22
N THR A 148 14.49 20.28 -3.41
CA THR A 148 15.24 20.42 -2.15
C THR A 148 16.73 20.14 -2.38
N GLU A 149 17.59 21.05 -1.92
CA GLU A 149 19.04 20.86 -2.01
C GLU A 149 19.61 20.09 -0.82
N ALA A 150 18.97 20.16 0.34
CA ALA A 150 19.42 19.47 1.56
C ALA A 150 18.24 18.97 2.38
N MET A 151 18.43 17.83 3.02
CA MET A 151 17.49 17.27 3.97
C MET A 151 18.18 17.21 5.36
N VAL A 152 17.49 17.73 6.37
CA VAL A 152 17.92 17.65 7.77
C VAL A 152 17.02 16.65 8.48
N ALA A 153 17.62 15.62 9.06
CA ALA A 153 16.93 14.59 9.81
C ALA A 153 17.69 14.26 11.09
N ASP A 154 16.98 13.79 12.09
CA ASP A 154 17.60 13.31 13.31
C ASP A 154 18.48 12.09 13.01
N LYS A 155 19.67 12.07 13.63
CA LYS A 155 20.52 10.90 13.56
C LYS A 155 19.82 9.74 14.30
N PRO A 156 19.77 8.53 13.72
CA PRO A 156 19.23 7.38 14.43
C PRO A 156 19.91 7.22 15.79
N GLU A 157 19.14 7.10 16.86
CA GLU A 157 19.70 6.80 18.17
C GLU A 157 20.46 5.47 18.09
N GLU A 158 21.74 5.50 18.47
CA GLU A 158 22.47 4.26 18.71
C GLU A 158 21.75 3.57 19.85
N LYS A 159 21.13 2.42 19.56
CA LYS A 159 20.59 1.57 20.64
C LYS A 159 21.76 1.29 21.56
N ASP A 160 21.76 1.97 22.71
CA ASP A 160 22.66 1.65 23.80
C ASP A 160 22.45 0.15 24.07
N SER A 161 23.39 -0.65 23.63
CA SER A 161 23.49 -2.04 24.05
C SER A 161 23.82 -1.97 25.54
N GLY A 162 22.78 -1.83 26.34
CA GLY A 162 22.89 -1.87 27.80
C GLY A 162 23.81 -3.02 28.18
N PRO A 163 24.64 -2.84 29.23
CA PRO A 163 25.65 -3.82 29.59
C PRO A 163 25.00 -5.20 29.66
N ALA A 164 25.55 -6.13 28.90
CA ALA A 164 25.15 -7.54 28.92
C ALA A 164 25.18 -7.99 30.37
N MET A 165 24.03 -8.33 30.94
CA MET A 165 23.97 -8.98 32.24
C MET A 165 24.89 -10.21 32.17
N PRO A 166 25.88 -10.34 33.07
CA PRO A 166 26.71 -11.51 33.08
C PRO A 166 25.85 -12.75 33.32
N PRO A 167 26.07 -13.86 32.61
CA PRO A 167 25.35 -15.09 32.83
C PRO A 167 25.64 -15.60 34.24
N GLY A 168 24.58 -15.80 34.96
CA GLY A 168 24.40 -16.37 36.27
C GLY A 168 25.59 -16.92 37.03
N GLY A 169 25.85 -16.32 38.15
CA GLY A 169 26.55 -16.96 39.23
C GLY A 169 25.62 -17.96 39.95
N MET A 170 25.70 -19.18 39.52
CA MET A 170 25.27 -20.34 40.25
C MET A 170 26.35 -20.65 41.28
N GLY A 171 26.00 -20.60 42.54
CA GLY A 171 26.95 -21.06 43.56
C GLY A 171 26.63 -20.56 44.95
N GLY A 172 26.23 -21.43 45.79
CA GLY A 172 26.14 -21.14 47.20
C GLY A 172 25.28 -22.13 47.99
N MET A 173 25.69 -23.32 47.89
CA MET A 173 25.42 -24.40 48.87
C MET A 173 26.03 -24.03 50.23
N GLY A 174 25.34 -24.26 51.34
CA GLY A 174 26.03 -24.42 52.59
C GLY A 174 25.31 -23.93 53.84
N GLY A 175 25.08 -24.88 54.72
CA GLY A 175 24.97 -24.68 56.13
C GLY A 175 23.66 -25.07 56.77
N MET A 176 23.43 -26.18 57.06
CA MET A 176 23.56 -27.15 58.10
C MET A 176 23.78 -26.55 59.52
N GLY A 177 22.93 -26.94 60.46
CA GLY A 177 23.05 -26.76 61.91
C GLY A 177 21.85 -26.02 62.46
N GLY A 178 21.14 -26.47 63.40
CA GLY A 178 21.32 -27.54 64.35
C GLY A 178 20.36 -27.27 65.50
N MET A 179 19.74 -28.32 65.94
CA MET A 179 19.34 -28.60 67.31
C MET A 179 18.90 -27.50 68.24
N GLY A 180 17.77 -27.78 68.90
CA GLY A 180 17.75 -27.54 70.34
C GLY A 180 16.40 -27.17 70.92
N MET A 181 15.78 -28.15 71.50
CA MET A 181 14.79 -28.14 72.59
C MET A 181 13.38 -27.70 72.30
#